data_91053619a6c4db9a97f3db73199cb96d
#
_entry.id   91053619a6c4db9a97f3db73199cb96d
#
_cell.length_a   1.000
_cell.length_b   1.000
_cell.length_c   1.000
_cell.angle_alpha   90.00
_cell.angle_beta   90.00
_cell.angle_gamma   90.00
#
_symmetry.space_group_name_H-M   'P 1'
#
loop_
_entity.id
_entity.type
_entity.pdbx_description
1 polymer ?
#
loop_
_entity_poly.entity_id
_entity_poly.type
_entity_poly.pdbx_seq_one_letter_code
_entity_poly.pdbx_strand_id
1 'polypeptide(L)'
;MVETGNPYRDNVSRLITWGHWFSFFNIILAMLIATRYLGSISWPSTTLGVTYLIISWIGHFSFLSFVTYLLTIFPLSFILPREKPLRFISAIIATLALVLLLIDTQVFQLFKFHLNGQVWQLLLDQAQTEEGSIWSIIFVAVPTIFLLQLLLSAYVWRKINKRKRRQYGNQVGLALLVCFILTHLVNSWADATLYQPITMQRANFPLSYPMTARSFLAKHGWLDLEQYEKKAENQGSAEHRLLYPLRPLSVNAPGDHKNLLVVVVDSLRADMLNNINMPNLQRYADQHISFRNHMSGGNDEAMGMFSLFYGLPGHYYGDIRTDKRPPVLFDEMLRQDYQFGLFGALEDAKQYQQSLLAGLRKQVFVSRQTDDRLLIDDWQQWLHNRTADRPWFSLVYLSSPGDYQVPASIKGPFQPELTRFNPATAYRPENLQKLENRYKNAVFYTDQLLEQMLSQLQQQGLGEQTIVVVTSNHGQEFNETQSNSWGYGSNYSPYQVQVPMVLAWPGTESQPQEQASSHLDLVPTLMKGMLGVRNPPRDYSTGRSLFDASPRNWLLAGDQNDFAIYQGNTITQFNKQGDFELLDRDTYRPIKHGTPDMGTLIQVMNELNRFYRAP
;
A
#
# COMPACT_ATOMS: atom_id res chain seq x y z
N MET A 1 -50.34 -4.46 25.60
CA MET A 1 -50.20 -3.13 26.21
C MET A 1 -51.06 -3.11 27.44
N VAL A 2 -50.53 -2.66 28.57
CA VAL A 2 -51.33 -2.36 29.75
C VAL A 2 -51.83 -0.92 29.48
N GLU A 3 -53.12 -0.74 29.27
CA GLU A 3 -53.72 0.58 29.22
C GLU A 3 -53.61 1.19 30.62
N THR A 4 -52.83 2.29 30.70
CA THR A 4 -52.53 2.93 31.98
C THR A 4 -53.59 3.98 32.35
N GLY A 5 -54.59 4.22 31.48
CA GLY A 5 -55.60 5.28 31.61
C GLY A 5 -55.07 6.66 31.31
N ASN A 6 -53.76 6.78 30.96
CA ASN A 6 -53.17 8.05 30.55
C ASN A 6 -52.98 8.10 29.02
N PRO A 7 -53.75 8.89 28.29
CA PRO A 7 -53.74 8.92 26.82
C PRO A 7 -52.34 9.20 26.21
N TYR A 8 -51.55 10.05 26.88
CA TYR A 8 -50.19 10.36 26.43
C TYR A 8 -49.28 9.14 26.55
N ARG A 9 -49.24 8.46 27.72
CA ARG A 9 -48.43 7.28 27.97
C ARG A 9 -48.79 6.13 27.06
N ASP A 10 -50.08 5.91 26.83
CA ASP A 10 -50.56 4.84 25.97
C ASP A 10 -50.23 5.12 24.51
N ASN A 11 -50.28 6.35 24.06
CA ASN A 11 -49.87 6.74 22.71
C ASN A 11 -48.35 6.57 22.49
N VAL A 12 -47.52 7.12 23.40
CA VAL A 12 -46.06 6.95 23.36
C VAL A 12 -45.68 5.48 23.37
N SER A 13 -46.27 4.64 24.19
CA SER A 13 -46.03 3.19 24.22
C SER A 13 -46.35 2.51 22.90
N ARG A 14 -47.41 2.94 22.20
CA ARG A 14 -47.73 2.44 20.85
C ARG A 14 -46.70 2.90 19.81
N LEU A 15 -46.27 4.14 19.87
CA LEU A 15 -45.24 4.70 18.97
C LEU A 15 -43.88 3.99 19.16
N ILE A 16 -43.47 3.74 20.41
CA ILE A 16 -42.26 2.98 20.71
C ILE A 16 -42.37 1.53 20.19
N THR A 17 -43.51 0.88 20.39
CA THR A 17 -43.74 -0.48 19.88
C THR A 17 -43.68 -0.52 18.34
N TRP A 18 -44.26 0.50 17.67
CA TRP A 18 -44.14 0.67 16.23
C TRP A 18 -42.67 0.89 15.82
N GLY A 19 -41.96 1.76 16.49
CA GLY A 19 -40.56 2.07 16.24
C GLY A 19 -39.64 0.83 16.31
N HIS A 20 -39.84 -0.03 17.31
CA HIS A 20 -39.10 -1.31 17.41
C HIS A 20 -39.32 -2.22 16.18
N TRP A 21 -40.58 -2.39 15.74
CA TRP A 21 -40.84 -3.22 14.56
C TRP A 21 -40.40 -2.55 13.26
N PHE A 22 -40.51 -1.24 13.15
CA PHE A 22 -40.02 -0.48 12.01
C PHE A 22 -38.48 -0.58 11.91
N SER A 23 -37.76 -0.45 13.03
CA SER A 23 -36.32 -0.66 13.10
C SER A 23 -35.94 -2.10 12.74
N PHE A 24 -36.65 -3.09 13.25
CA PHE A 24 -36.39 -4.50 12.90
C PHE A 24 -36.46 -4.77 11.39
N PHE A 25 -37.46 -4.24 10.69
CA PHE A 25 -37.53 -4.38 9.23
C PHE A 25 -36.41 -3.59 8.53
N ASN A 26 -35.99 -2.46 9.09
CA ASN A 26 -34.84 -1.72 8.56
C ASN A 26 -33.51 -2.45 8.77
N ILE A 27 -33.35 -3.24 9.85
CA ILE A 27 -32.22 -4.15 10.00
C ILE A 27 -32.17 -5.13 8.81
N ILE A 28 -33.28 -5.74 8.46
CA ILE A 28 -33.35 -6.68 7.33
C ILE A 28 -33.00 -5.97 6.00
N LEU A 29 -33.50 -4.76 5.77
CA LEU A 29 -33.18 -4.00 4.57
C LEU A 29 -31.70 -3.59 4.53
N ALA A 30 -31.14 -3.16 5.65
CA ALA A 30 -29.72 -2.84 5.74
C ALA A 30 -28.85 -4.07 5.46
N MET A 31 -29.20 -5.23 6.01
CA MET A 31 -28.51 -6.49 5.74
C MET A 31 -28.60 -6.89 4.26
N LEU A 32 -29.77 -6.71 3.61
CA LEU A 32 -29.93 -6.97 2.18
C LEU A 32 -29.02 -6.06 1.33
N ILE A 33 -28.92 -4.77 1.63
CA ILE A 33 -27.99 -3.87 0.93
C ILE A 33 -26.55 -4.30 1.22
N ALA A 34 -26.24 -4.66 2.46
CA ALA A 34 -24.90 -5.05 2.91
C ALA A 34 -24.43 -6.40 2.35
N THR A 35 -25.28 -7.21 1.69
CA THR A 35 -24.82 -8.39 0.93
C THR A 35 -23.84 -8.02 -0.18
N ARG A 36 -23.88 -6.77 -0.67
CA ARG A 36 -22.93 -6.27 -1.68
C ARG A 36 -21.48 -6.24 -1.17
N TYR A 37 -21.26 -6.03 0.14
CA TYR A 37 -19.92 -6.20 0.73
C TYR A 37 -19.46 -7.65 0.63
N LEU A 38 -20.33 -8.60 0.98
CA LEU A 38 -20.01 -10.04 0.92
C LEU A 38 -19.64 -10.50 -0.51
N GLY A 39 -20.20 -9.86 -1.54
CA GLY A 39 -19.83 -10.11 -2.94
C GLY A 39 -18.55 -9.38 -3.39
N SER A 40 -18.02 -8.48 -2.57
CA SER A 40 -16.87 -7.62 -2.92
C SER A 40 -15.60 -7.94 -2.14
N ILE A 41 -15.67 -8.83 -1.16
CA ILE A 41 -14.55 -9.29 -0.32
C ILE A 41 -14.15 -10.71 -0.68
N SER A 42 -12.89 -11.04 -0.36
CA SER A 42 -12.43 -12.44 -0.41
C SER A 42 -12.99 -13.20 0.78
N TRP A 43 -13.63 -14.33 0.53
CA TRP A 43 -14.17 -15.16 1.61
C TRP A 43 -13.05 -15.87 2.36
N PRO A 44 -13.13 -15.93 3.70
CA PRO A 44 -12.13 -16.62 4.50
C PRO A 44 -12.00 -18.09 4.12
N SER A 45 -10.76 -18.59 4.12
CA SER A 45 -10.45 -19.99 3.79
C SER A 45 -10.87 -21.01 4.85
N THR A 46 -11.19 -20.55 6.07
CA THR A 46 -11.51 -21.40 7.21
C THR A 46 -12.99 -21.32 7.59
N THR A 47 -13.57 -22.44 8.03
CA THR A 47 -14.95 -22.49 8.52
C THR A 47 -15.20 -21.49 9.65
N LEU A 48 -14.23 -21.29 10.55
CA LEU A 48 -14.34 -20.33 11.65
C LEU A 48 -14.35 -18.90 11.13
N GLY A 49 -13.51 -18.56 10.13
CA GLY A 49 -13.49 -17.26 9.46
C GLY A 49 -14.83 -16.96 8.78
N VAL A 50 -15.39 -17.92 8.03
CA VAL A 50 -16.71 -17.79 7.39
C VAL A 50 -17.82 -17.61 8.44
N THR A 51 -17.79 -18.40 9.50
CA THR A 51 -18.77 -18.27 10.60
C THR A 51 -18.70 -16.90 11.26
N TYR A 52 -17.49 -16.40 11.51
CA TYR A 52 -17.27 -15.05 12.02
C TYR A 52 -17.81 -13.98 11.06
N LEU A 53 -17.55 -14.10 9.74
CA LEU A 53 -18.05 -13.19 8.73
C LEU A 53 -19.58 -13.05 8.80
N ILE A 54 -20.29 -14.16 8.86
CA ILE A 54 -21.76 -14.16 8.92
C ILE A 54 -22.26 -13.57 10.26
N ILE A 55 -21.67 -13.95 11.37
CA ILE A 55 -22.05 -13.43 12.70
C ILE A 55 -21.77 -11.93 12.78
N SER A 56 -20.62 -11.46 12.28
CA SER A 56 -20.26 -10.05 12.27
C SER A 56 -21.16 -9.24 11.35
N TRP A 57 -21.50 -9.76 10.16
CA TRP A 57 -22.48 -9.12 9.26
C TRP A 57 -23.85 -8.95 9.94
N ILE A 58 -24.38 -9.98 10.58
CA ILE A 58 -25.66 -9.91 11.30
C ILE A 58 -25.54 -8.93 12.49
N GLY A 59 -24.55 -9.10 13.34
CA GLY A 59 -24.36 -8.30 14.56
C GLY A 59 -24.13 -6.82 14.26
N HIS A 60 -23.26 -6.52 13.31
CA HIS A 60 -22.86 -5.17 12.97
C HIS A 60 -24.01 -4.34 12.37
N PHE A 61 -24.68 -4.84 11.32
CA PHE A 61 -25.79 -4.10 10.70
C PHE A 61 -27.03 -4.01 11.59
N SER A 62 -27.23 -5.00 12.47
CA SER A 62 -28.27 -4.92 13.50
C SER A 62 -27.95 -3.81 14.50
N PHE A 63 -26.70 -3.71 14.94
CA PHE A 63 -26.24 -2.67 15.86
C PHE A 63 -26.35 -1.27 15.23
N LEU A 64 -25.86 -1.05 14.01
CA LEU A 64 -25.95 0.25 13.32
C LEU A 64 -27.41 0.72 13.18
N SER A 65 -28.30 -0.18 12.74
CA SER A 65 -29.72 0.15 12.60
C SER A 65 -30.38 0.42 13.96
N PHE A 66 -30.00 -0.33 15.00
CA PHE A 66 -30.51 -0.11 16.35
C PHE A 66 -30.01 1.21 16.95
N VAL A 67 -28.76 1.56 16.76
CA VAL A 67 -28.20 2.85 17.21
C VAL A 67 -28.89 4.01 16.50
N THR A 68 -29.12 3.89 15.19
CA THR A 68 -29.90 4.90 14.45
C THR A 68 -31.29 5.07 15.04
N TYR A 69 -31.99 3.98 15.34
CA TYR A 69 -33.29 4.02 16.02
C TYR A 69 -33.18 4.67 17.41
N LEU A 70 -32.25 4.25 18.23
CA LEU A 70 -32.07 4.69 19.60
C LEU A 70 -31.76 6.19 19.70
N LEU A 71 -30.94 6.72 18.81
CA LEU A 71 -30.51 8.11 18.83
C LEU A 71 -31.50 9.06 18.13
N THR A 72 -32.38 8.55 17.28
CA THR A 72 -33.28 9.40 16.47
C THR A 72 -34.76 9.12 16.76
N ILE A 73 -35.27 7.96 16.36
CA ILE A 73 -36.71 7.65 16.39
C ILE A 73 -37.23 7.50 17.82
N PHE A 74 -36.43 6.88 18.70
CA PHE A 74 -36.82 6.67 20.09
C PHE A 74 -37.04 7.99 20.85
N PRO A 75 -36.10 8.96 20.88
CA PRO A 75 -36.35 10.27 21.52
C PRO A 75 -37.44 11.06 20.82
N LEU A 76 -37.56 11.00 19.49
CA LEU A 76 -38.65 11.66 18.75
C LEU A 76 -40.04 11.15 19.17
N SER A 77 -40.18 9.89 19.63
CA SER A 77 -41.48 9.36 20.11
C SER A 77 -41.98 10.03 21.38
N PHE A 78 -41.10 10.70 22.15
CA PHE A 78 -41.48 11.52 23.31
C PHE A 78 -41.70 13.00 22.95
N ILE A 79 -40.84 13.52 22.05
CA ILE A 79 -40.88 14.94 21.66
C ILE A 79 -42.07 15.20 20.71
N LEU A 80 -42.34 14.25 19.81
CA LEU A 80 -43.40 14.35 18.81
C LEU A 80 -44.38 13.19 18.92
N PRO A 81 -45.24 13.16 19.98
CA PRO A 81 -46.13 12.02 20.23
C PRO A 81 -47.37 12.03 19.30
N ARG A 82 -47.16 12.31 18.01
CA ARG A 82 -48.18 12.31 16.95
C ARG A 82 -47.84 11.27 15.89
N GLU A 83 -48.78 10.38 15.60
CA GLU A 83 -48.59 9.25 14.71
C GLU A 83 -48.03 9.63 13.33
N LYS A 84 -48.77 10.48 12.59
CA LYS A 84 -48.43 10.81 11.20
C LYS A 84 -47.08 11.50 11.03
N PRO A 85 -46.76 12.61 11.79
CA PRO A 85 -45.48 13.28 11.65
C PRO A 85 -44.29 12.38 12.08
N LEU A 86 -44.42 11.63 13.20
CA LEU A 86 -43.34 10.75 13.64
C LEU A 86 -43.02 9.71 12.58
N ARG A 87 -44.03 9.07 12.02
CA ARG A 87 -43.84 8.03 10.99
C ARG A 87 -43.23 8.59 9.70
N PHE A 88 -43.61 9.81 9.31
CA PHE A 88 -43.06 10.49 8.14
C PHE A 88 -41.57 10.85 8.35
N ILE A 89 -41.23 11.48 9.48
CA ILE A 89 -39.84 11.81 9.82
C ILE A 89 -38.99 10.53 9.95
N SER A 90 -39.52 9.48 10.57
CA SER A 90 -38.83 8.20 10.67
C SER A 90 -38.55 7.56 9.30
N ALA A 91 -39.47 7.71 8.35
CA ALA A 91 -39.25 7.25 6.97
C ALA A 91 -38.14 8.03 6.27
N ILE A 92 -38.04 9.35 6.50
CA ILE A 92 -36.93 10.17 5.97
C ILE A 92 -35.59 9.70 6.57
N ILE A 93 -35.51 9.56 7.89
CA ILE A 93 -34.27 9.14 8.58
C ILE A 93 -33.82 7.76 8.09
N ALA A 94 -34.75 6.80 8.00
CA ALA A 94 -34.43 5.46 7.52
C ALA A 94 -34.01 5.46 6.03
N THR A 95 -34.62 6.32 5.20
CA THR A 95 -34.22 6.49 3.80
C THR A 95 -32.79 7.01 3.70
N LEU A 96 -32.47 8.07 4.43
CA LEU A 96 -31.11 8.63 4.45
C LEU A 96 -30.07 7.60 4.88
N ALA A 97 -30.34 6.85 5.95
CA ALA A 97 -29.43 5.81 6.44
C ALA A 97 -29.19 4.69 5.39
N LEU A 98 -30.26 4.20 4.74
CA LEU A 98 -30.14 3.15 3.72
C LEU A 98 -29.51 3.65 2.41
N VAL A 99 -29.76 4.91 2.02
CA VAL A 99 -29.11 5.53 0.85
C VAL A 99 -27.62 5.72 1.11
N LEU A 100 -27.22 6.22 2.28
CA LEU A 100 -25.82 6.33 2.67
C LEU A 100 -25.12 4.96 2.66
N LEU A 101 -25.79 3.95 3.19
CA LEU A 101 -25.27 2.58 3.15
C LEU A 101 -25.13 2.07 1.69
N LEU A 102 -26.09 2.35 0.82
CA LEU A 102 -26.01 1.97 -0.59
C LEU A 102 -24.83 2.67 -1.30
N ILE A 103 -24.64 3.97 -1.06
CA ILE A 103 -23.51 4.71 -1.59
C ILE A 103 -22.18 4.11 -1.08
N ASP A 104 -22.09 3.83 0.21
CA ASP A 104 -20.89 3.22 0.80
C ASP A 104 -20.58 1.85 0.18
N THR A 105 -21.59 1.02 -0.09
CA THR A 105 -21.36 -0.26 -0.81
C THR A 105 -20.75 -0.05 -2.20
N GLN A 106 -21.14 1.02 -2.91
CA GLN A 106 -20.60 1.34 -4.22
C GLN A 106 -19.15 1.85 -4.12
N VAL A 107 -18.88 2.72 -3.15
CA VAL A 107 -17.53 3.20 -2.84
C VAL A 107 -16.62 2.01 -2.48
N PHE A 108 -17.06 1.13 -1.61
CA PHE A 108 -16.29 -0.04 -1.22
C PHE A 108 -16.02 -1.01 -2.37
N GLN A 109 -16.96 -1.19 -3.29
CA GLN A 109 -16.73 -2.00 -4.49
C GLN A 109 -15.62 -1.44 -5.38
N LEU A 110 -15.56 -0.12 -5.53
CA LEU A 110 -14.61 0.57 -6.40
C LEU A 110 -13.23 0.73 -5.73
N PHE A 111 -13.19 1.12 -4.46
CA PHE A 111 -11.98 1.61 -3.80
C PHE A 111 -11.49 0.74 -2.64
N LYS A 112 -12.27 -0.26 -2.20
CA LYS A 112 -11.97 -1.13 -1.04
C LYS A 112 -11.82 -0.38 0.31
N PHE A 113 -12.25 0.86 0.40
CA PHE A 113 -12.41 1.60 1.64
C PHE A 113 -13.83 2.19 1.74
N HIS A 114 -14.23 2.59 2.94
CA HIS A 114 -15.57 3.07 3.24
C HIS A 114 -15.71 4.58 3.06
N LEU A 115 -16.95 5.04 2.92
CA LEU A 115 -17.30 6.44 2.79
C LEU A 115 -16.84 7.21 4.04
N ASN A 116 -15.95 8.18 3.83
CA ASN A 116 -15.51 9.14 4.82
C ASN A 116 -15.77 10.58 4.34
N GLY A 117 -15.45 11.59 5.16
CA GLY A 117 -15.70 12.99 4.82
C GLY A 117 -14.99 13.46 3.56
N GLN A 118 -13.79 12.97 3.30
CA GLN A 118 -12.99 13.32 2.14
C GLN A 118 -13.52 12.65 0.87
N VAL A 119 -13.82 11.36 0.93
CA VAL A 119 -14.46 10.62 -0.17
C VAL A 119 -15.81 11.21 -0.53
N TRP A 120 -16.57 11.70 0.47
CA TRP A 120 -17.81 12.41 0.22
C TRP A 120 -17.61 13.71 -0.57
N GLN A 121 -16.58 14.47 -0.25
CA GLN A 121 -16.23 15.68 -1.02
C GLN A 121 -15.84 15.33 -2.47
N LEU A 122 -15.03 14.28 -2.67
CA LEU A 122 -14.69 13.78 -4.00
C LEU A 122 -15.92 13.43 -4.83
N LEU A 123 -16.90 12.76 -4.24
CA LEU A 123 -18.14 12.39 -4.92
C LEU A 123 -18.98 13.61 -5.28
N LEU A 124 -18.98 14.65 -4.43
CA LEU A 124 -19.70 15.90 -4.71
C LEU A 124 -19.04 16.70 -5.84
N ASP A 125 -17.72 16.74 -5.90
CA ASP A 125 -16.99 17.45 -6.94
C ASP A 125 -17.13 16.77 -8.31
N GLN A 126 -17.15 15.43 -8.35
CA GLN A 126 -17.48 14.67 -9.56
C GLN A 126 -18.92 14.89 -10.08
N ALA A 127 -19.83 15.30 -9.20
CA ALA A 127 -21.19 15.63 -9.62
C ALA A 127 -21.27 16.76 -10.64
N GLN A 128 -20.23 17.57 -10.73
CA GLN A 128 -20.13 18.69 -11.69
C GLN A 128 -19.60 18.24 -13.06
N THR A 129 -19.10 17.01 -13.20
CA THR A 129 -18.66 16.43 -14.47
C THR A 129 -19.68 15.41 -14.97
N GLU A 130 -20.07 15.43 -16.24
CA GLU A 130 -21.19 14.67 -16.82
C GLU A 130 -21.07 13.12 -16.77
N GLU A 131 -19.98 12.56 -16.24
CA GLU A 131 -19.72 11.10 -16.25
C GLU A 131 -20.13 10.34 -14.97
N GLY A 132 -20.87 10.96 -14.05
CA GLY A 132 -21.13 10.41 -12.71
C GLY A 132 -22.16 9.28 -12.62
N SER A 133 -21.74 8.00 -12.72
CA SER A 133 -22.62 6.83 -12.53
C SER A 133 -23.28 6.75 -11.14
N ILE A 134 -22.68 7.32 -10.09
CA ILE A 134 -23.21 7.33 -8.71
C ILE A 134 -24.49 8.18 -8.61
N TRP A 135 -24.54 9.31 -9.31
CA TRP A 135 -25.71 10.19 -9.29
C TRP A 135 -26.94 9.58 -9.91
N SER A 136 -26.78 8.78 -10.98
CA SER A 136 -27.90 8.04 -11.58
C SER A 136 -28.49 7.03 -10.58
N ILE A 137 -27.64 6.38 -9.77
CA ILE A 137 -28.09 5.46 -8.71
C ILE A 137 -28.86 6.23 -7.64
N ILE A 138 -28.37 7.41 -7.19
CA ILE A 138 -29.04 8.22 -6.18
C ILE A 138 -30.41 8.69 -6.67
N PHE A 139 -30.53 9.18 -7.90
CA PHE A 139 -31.80 9.65 -8.48
C PHE A 139 -32.88 8.59 -8.50
N VAL A 140 -32.54 7.31 -8.68
CA VAL A 140 -33.49 6.19 -8.67
C VAL A 140 -33.67 5.64 -7.25
N ALA A 141 -32.58 5.48 -6.49
CA ALA A 141 -32.61 4.84 -5.19
C ALA A 141 -33.36 5.67 -4.13
N VAL A 142 -33.14 7.00 -4.08
CA VAL A 142 -33.77 7.85 -3.04
C VAL A 142 -35.31 7.77 -3.11
N PRO A 143 -35.98 8.05 -4.25
CA PRO A 143 -37.44 7.97 -4.30
C PRO A 143 -37.94 6.53 -4.06
N THR A 144 -37.24 5.53 -4.55
CA THR A 144 -37.65 4.11 -4.42
C THR A 144 -37.57 3.66 -2.95
N ILE A 145 -36.45 3.92 -2.28
CA ILE A 145 -36.29 3.58 -0.86
C ILE A 145 -37.26 4.38 0.00
N PHE A 146 -37.48 5.68 -0.31
CA PHE A 146 -38.42 6.50 0.44
C PHE A 146 -39.86 5.98 0.33
N LEU A 147 -40.30 5.63 -0.88
CA LEU A 147 -41.59 5.01 -1.08
C LEU A 147 -41.72 3.69 -0.31
N LEU A 148 -40.69 2.85 -0.38
CA LEU A 148 -40.64 1.59 0.37
C LEU A 148 -40.77 1.84 1.88
N GLN A 149 -40.07 2.87 2.42
CA GLN A 149 -40.14 3.24 3.84
C GLN A 149 -41.53 3.72 4.24
N LEU A 150 -42.21 4.49 3.41
CA LEU A 150 -43.58 4.93 3.67
C LEU A 150 -44.56 3.72 3.69
N LEU A 151 -44.44 2.80 2.73
CA LEU A 151 -45.23 1.59 2.68
C LEU A 151 -44.98 0.68 3.88
N LEU A 152 -43.72 0.49 4.24
CA LEU A 152 -43.28 -0.28 5.40
C LEU A 152 -43.84 0.32 6.70
N SER A 153 -43.67 1.63 6.86
CA SER A 153 -44.20 2.38 7.99
C SER A 153 -45.73 2.17 8.15
N ALA A 154 -46.46 2.29 7.06
CA ALA A 154 -47.90 2.08 7.05
C ALA A 154 -48.29 0.60 7.33
N TYR A 155 -47.57 -0.35 6.76
CA TYR A 155 -47.76 -1.78 6.99
C TYR A 155 -47.53 -2.15 8.47
N VAL A 156 -46.43 -1.75 9.05
CA VAL A 156 -46.11 -2.00 10.46
C VAL A 156 -47.16 -1.42 11.37
N TRP A 157 -47.59 -0.17 11.13
CA TRP A 157 -48.65 0.47 11.91
C TRP A 157 -49.99 -0.30 11.88
N ARG A 158 -50.41 -0.73 10.69
CA ARG A 158 -51.63 -1.52 10.53
C ARG A 158 -51.56 -2.89 11.23
N LYS A 159 -50.35 -3.51 11.24
CA LYS A 159 -50.14 -4.84 11.85
C LYS A 159 -50.14 -4.78 13.38
N ILE A 160 -49.52 -3.75 13.99
CA ILE A 160 -49.44 -3.58 15.44
C ILE A 160 -50.86 -3.43 16.03
N ASN A 161 -51.72 -2.70 15.35
CA ASN A 161 -53.10 -2.49 15.82
C ASN A 161 -53.99 -3.76 15.70
N LYS A 162 -53.56 -4.81 14.97
CA LYS A 162 -54.35 -6.03 14.74
C LYS A 162 -53.87 -7.28 15.50
N ARG A 163 -52.67 -7.26 16.12
CA ARG A 163 -52.07 -8.47 16.73
C ARG A 163 -52.22 -8.53 18.23
N LYS A 164 -52.81 -9.64 18.73
CA LYS A 164 -52.63 -10.13 20.11
C LYS A 164 -51.14 -10.51 20.31
N ARG A 165 -50.60 -10.11 21.45
CA ARG A 165 -49.22 -10.22 21.90
C ARG A 165 -48.59 -11.61 21.64
N ARG A 166 -47.58 -11.70 20.77
CA ARG A 166 -46.58 -12.79 20.72
C ARG A 166 -45.21 -12.23 21.08
N GLN A 167 -44.54 -12.83 22.08
CA GLN A 167 -43.31 -12.28 22.73
C GLN A 167 -42.01 -12.58 21.96
N TYR A 168 -42.06 -12.88 20.64
CA TYR A 168 -40.84 -13.22 19.86
C TYR A 168 -39.85 -12.04 19.69
N GLY A 169 -40.25 -10.80 19.90
CA GLY A 169 -39.36 -9.64 19.74
C GLY A 169 -38.17 -9.64 20.70
N ASN A 170 -38.36 -10.10 21.93
CA ASN A 170 -37.27 -10.18 22.91
C ASN A 170 -36.25 -11.27 22.55
N GLN A 171 -36.72 -12.42 22.03
CA GLN A 171 -35.83 -13.51 21.63
C GLN A 171 -34.98 -13.11 20.40
N VAL A 172 -35.59 -12.46 19.41
CA VAL A 172 -34.88 -11.96 18.24
C VAL A 172 -33.89 -10.87 18.64
N GLY A 173 -34.30 -9.91 19.45
CA GLY A 173 -33.40 -8.86 19.96
C GLY A 173 -32.22 -9.43 20.73
N LEU A 174 -32.44 -10.44 21.57
CA LEU A 174 -31.37 -11.14 22.28
C LEU A 174 -30.42 -11.87 21.31
N ALA A 175 -30.94 -12.55 20.30
CA ALA A 175 -30.10 -13.23 19.31
C ALA A 175 -29.21 -12.24 18.53
N LEU A 176 -29.73 -11.10 18.12
CA LEU A 176 -28.96 -10.04 17.44
C LEU A 176 -27.88 -9.43 18.36
N LEU A 177 -28.22 -9.22 19.63
CA LEU A 177 -27.25 -8.74 20.64
C LEU A 177 -26.14 -9.77 20.87
N VAL A 178 -26.47 -11.04 20.95
CA VAL A 178 -25.49 -12.13 21.09
C VAL A 178 -24.55 -12.17 19.87
N CYS A 179 -25.04 -12.03 18.65
CA CYS A 179 -24.21 -11.94 17.45
C CYS A 179 -23.24 -10.73 17.52
N PHE A 180 -23.72 -9.57 17.98
CA PHE A 180 -22.88 -8.39 18.15
C PHE A 180 -21.78 -8.61 19.20
N ILE A 181 -22.12 -9.14 20.38
CA ILE A 181 -21.15 -9.44 21.44
C ILE A 181 -20.12 -10.48 20.97
N LEU A 182 -20.56 -11.55 20.32
CA LEU A 182 -19.68 -12.59 19.79
C LEU A 182 -18.69 -12.01 18.75
N THR A 183 -19.12 -11.09 17.91
CA THR A 183 -18.23 -10.39 16.98
C THR A 183 -17.04 -9.76 17.70
N HIS A 184 -17.29 -9.04 18.81
CA HIS A 184 -16.23 -8.36 19.56
C HIS A 184 -15.34 -9.34 20.34
N LEU A 185 -15.92 -10.35 20.99
CA LEU A 185 -15.16 -11.33 21.77
C LEU A 185 -14.27 -12.19 20.88
N VAL A 186 -14.82 -12.70 19.77
CA VAL A 186 -14.08 -13.54 18.84
C VAL A 186 -12.97 -12.72 18.15
N ASN A 187 -13.22 -11.45 17.80
CA ASN A 187 -12.16 -10.60 17.29
C ASN A 187 -11.05 -10.34 18.30
N SER A 188 -11.39 -10.10 19.57
CA SER A 188 -10.39 -9.89 20.64
C SER A 188 -9.49 -11.12 20.82
N TRP A 189 -10.08 -12.32 20.77
CA TRP A 189 -9.31 -13.56 20.78
C TRP A 189 -8.44 -13.72 19.53
N ALA A 190 -9.00 -13.50 18.34
CA ALA A 190 -8.29 -13.61 17.07
C ALA A 190 -7.13 -12.61 16.97
N ASP A 191 -7.33 -11.39 17.48
CA ASP A 191 -6.29 -10.37 17.56
C ASP A 191 -5.15 -10.78 18.49
N ALA A 192 -5.45 -11.34 19.67
CA ALA A 192 -4.44 -11.80 20.62
C ALA A 192 -3.66 -13.04 20.13
N THR A 193 -4.29 -13.89 19.32
CA THR A 193 -3.67 -15.09 18.76
C THR A 193 -3.12 -14.91 17.36
N LEU A 194 -3.26 -13.70 16.77
CA LEU A 194 -2.91 -13.41 15.38
C LEU A 194 -3.62 -14.33 14.37
N TYR A 195 -4.88 -14.69 14.66
CA TYR A 195 -5.65 -15.54 13.77
C TYR A 195 -6.20 -14.74 12.59
N GLN A 196 -5.42 -14.74 11.51
CA GLN A 196 -5.64 -13.93 10.32
C GLN A 196 -7.01 -14.08 9.66
N PRO A 197 -7.61 -15.29 9.50
CA PRO A 197 -8.93 -15.42 8.86
C PRO A 197 -10.05 -14.61 9.52
N ILE A 198 -9.82 -14.04 10.70
CA ILE A 198 -10.75 -13.15 11.39
C ILE A 198 -10.24 -11.71 11.42
N THR A 199 -8.95 -11.49 11.76
CA THR A 199 -8.43 -10.12 11.95
C THR A 199 -8.44 -9.30 10.66
N MET A 200 -8.29 -9.94 9.50
CA MET A 200 -8.36 -9.28 8.20
C MET A 200 -9.75 -8.78 7.82
N GLN A 201 -10.80 -9.27 8.48
CA GLN A 201 -12.17 -8.85 8.20
C GLN A 201 -12.57 -7.51 8.85
N ARG A 202 -11.67 -6.85 9.59
CA ARG A 202 -11.96 -5.61 10.33
C ARG A 202 -12.49 -4.48 9.44
N ALA A 203 -11.96 -4.37 8.24
CA ALA A 203 -12.28 -3.30 7.29
C ALA A 203 -13.41 -3.67 6.30
N ASN A 204 -14.07 -4.81 6.47
CA ASN A 204 -15.09 -5.28 5.52
C ASN A 204 -16.43 -4.53 5.62
N PHE A 205 -16.70 -3.86 6.74
CA PHE A 205 -17.96 -3.16 6.98
C PHE A 205 -17.74 -1.72 7.45
N PRO A 206 -18.61 -0.77 7.06
CA PRO A 206 -18.48 0.63 7.43
C PRO A 206 -18.58 0.83 8.95
N LEU A 207 -17.81 1.73 9.52
CA LEU A 207 -17.79 2.03 10.95
C LEU A 207 -17.52 0.78 11.82
N SER A 208 -16.83 -0.22 11.29
CA SER A 208 -16.49 -1.44 12.02
C SER A 208 -15.20 -1.24 12.82
N TYR A 209 -15.33 -1.10 14.14
CA TYR A 209 -14.21 -1.01 15.09
C TYR A 209 -14.30 -2.17 16.09
N PRO A 210 -13.99 -3.40 15.68
CA PRO A 210 -14.09 -4.54 16.60
C PRO A 210 -13.10 -4.40 17.75
N MET A 211 -13.53 -4.80 18.94
CA MET A 211 -12.76 -4.67 20.18
C MET A 211 -11.46 -5.48 20.11
N THR A 212 -10.38 -4.90 20.61
CA THR A 212 -9.09 -5.57 20.84
C THR A 212 -8.79 -5.60 22.34
N ALA A 213 -8.08 -6.63 22.80
CA ALA A 213 -7.80 -6.82 24.23
C ALA A 213 -6.29 -6.95 24.54
N ARG A 214 -5.39 -6.60 23.61
CA ARG A 214 -3.93 -6.82 23.75
C ARG A 214 -3.37 -6.23 25.04
N SER A 215 -3.63 -4.95 25.31
CA SER A 215 -3.11 -4.27 26.50
C SER A 215 -3.64 -4.88 27.79
N PHE A 216 -4.91 -5.31 27.79
CA PHE A 216 -5.51 -5.99 28.92
C PHE A 216 -4.87 -7.37 29.16
N LEU A 217 -4.72 -8.17 28.11
CA LEU A 217 -4.14 -9.51 28.17
C LEU A 217 -2.66 -9.48 28.56
N ALA A 218 -1.89 -8.51 28.02
CA ALA A 218 -0.50 -8.31 28.38
C ALA A 218 -0.34 -7.91 29.86
N LYS A 219 -1.17 -6.99 30.35
CA LYS A 219 -1.15 -6.54 31.75
C LYS A 219 -1.45 -7.67 32.75
N HIS A 220 -2.21 -8.67 32.33
CA HIS A 220 -2.53 -9.83 33.16
C HIS A 220 -1.62 -11.04 32.92
N GLY A 221 -0.56 -10.89 32.10
CA GLY A 221 0.39 -11.96 31.82
C GLY A 221 -0.15 -13.07 30.89
N TRP A 222 -1.28 -12.84 30.22
CA TRP A 222 -1.91 -13.79 29.29
C TRP A 222 -1.43 -13.62 27.85
N LEU A 223 -0.68 -12.55 27.56
CA LEU A 223 -0.08 -12.27 26.26
C LEU A 223 1.35 -11.76 26.48
N ASP A 224 2.33 -12.44 25.89
CA ASP A 224 3.71 -11.97 25.79
C ASP A 224 3.81 -11.05 24.56
N LEU A 225 3.98 -9.75 24.80
CA LEU A 225 4.03 -8.75 23.74
C LEU A 225 5.24 -8.94 22.82
N GLU A 226 6.39 -9.32 23.36
CA GLU A 226 7.60 -9.52 22.53
C GLU A 226 7.45 -10.71 21.59
N GLN A 227 6.87 -11.80 22.07
CA GLN A 227 6.54 -12.95 21.21
C GLN A 227 5.41 -12.64 20.22
N TYR A 228 4.44 -11.82 20.64
CA TYR A 228 3.36 -11.38 19.78
C TYR A 228 3.89 -10.54 18.61
N GLU A 229 4.74 -9.53 18.88
CA GLU A 229 5.35 -8.68 17.87
C GLU A 229 6.20 -9.50 16.90
N LYS A 230 7.06 -10.38 17.40
CA LYS A 230 7.84 -11.31 16.56
C LYS A 230 6.99 -12.22 15.68
N LYS A 231 5.83 -12.68 16.19
CA LYS A 231 4.88 -13.47 15.40
C LYS A 231 4.12 -12.62 14.39
N ALA A 232 3.72 -11.40 14.76
CA ALA A 232 3.03 -10.47 13.88
C ALA A 232 3.90 -10.07 12.68
N GLU A 233 5.18 -9.81 12.92
CA GLU A 233 6.16 -9.55 11.86
C GLU A 233 6.35 -10.73 10.90
N ASN A 234 6.21 -11.96 11.40
CA ASN A 234 6.37 -13.18 10.59
C ASN A 234 5.09 -13.66 9.90
N GLN A 235 3.93 -13.11 10.26
CA GLN A 235 2.64 -13.46 9.65
C GLN A 235 2.21 -12.38 8.66
N GLY A 236 2.71 -12.42 7.42
CA GLY A 236 2.13 -11.66 6.32
C GLY A 236 0.69 -12.11 6.01
N SER A 237 -0.05 -11.30 5.29
CA SER A 237 -1.48 -11.48 4.99
C SER A 237 -1.78 -12.73 4.16
N ALA A 238 -2.35 -13.76 4.77
CA ALA A 238 -2.57 -15.09 4.15
C ALA A 238 -3.84 -15.23 3.29
N GLU A 239 -4.62 -14.19 3.08
CA GLU A 239 -5.96 -14.33 2.46
C GLU A 239 -6.06 -14.00 0.98
N HIS A 240 -5.13 -13.24 0.44
CA HIS A 240 -5.12 -12.98 -1.00
C HIS A 240 -4.17 -13.98 -1.68
N ARG A 241 -4.74 -14.97 -2.35
CA ARG A 241 -3.92 -15.90 -3.15
C ARG A 241 -3.36 -15.12 -4.34
N LEU A 242 -2.13 -14.66 -4.16
CA LEU A 242 -1.42 -13.90 -5.17
C LEU A 242 -1.20 -14.77 -6.42
N LEU A 243 -1.66 -14.30 -7.56
CA LEU A 243 -1.39 -14.88 -8.88
C LEU A 243 -0.22 -14.12 -9.50
N TYR A 244 1.00 -14.53 -9.19
CA TYR A 244 2.20 -13.91 -9.72
C TYR A 244 3.20 -14.97 -10.22
N PRO A 245 3.55 -14.97 -11.51
CA PRO A 245 2.93 -14.18 -12.59
C PRO A 245 1.49 -14.64 -12.91
N LEU A 246 0.69 -13.80 -13.58
CA LEU A 246 -0.70 -14.13 -13.97
C LEU A 246 -0.78 -15.32 -14.93
N ARG A 247 0.25 -15.49 -15.76
CA ARG A 247 0.38 -16.56 -16.75
C ARG A 247 1.80 -17.12 -16.75
N PRO A 248 1.99 -18.40 -17.08
CA PRO A 248 3.32 -18.95 -17.31
C PRO A 248 4.10 -18.12 -18.33
N LEU A 249 5.37 -17.87 -18.04
CA LEU A 249 6.24 -17.10 -18.93
C LEU A 249 6.59 -17.92 -20.15
N SER A 250 6.52 -17.30 -21.34
CA SER A 250 7.01 -17.82 -22.60
C SER A 250 8.21 -17.02 -23.04
N VAL A 251 9.27 -17.72 -23.45
CA VAL A 251 10.56 -17.12 -23.77
C VAL A 251 10.95 -17.50 -25.18
N ASN A 252 11.52 -16.56 -25.95
CA ASN A 252 12.22 -16.90 -27.19
C ASN A 252 13.47 -17.69 -26.86
N ALA A 253 13.97 -18.46 -27.84
CA ALA A 253 15.32 -19.01 -27.71
C ALA A 253 16.27 -17.87 -27.37
N PRO A 254 17.13 -18.01 -26.35
CA PRO A 254 18.02 -16.94 -25.92
C PRO A 254 18.91 -16.53 -27.11
N GLY A 255 18.94 -15.22 -27.36
CA GLY A 255 19.96 -14.61 -28.21
C GLY A 255 21.30 -14.55 -27.47
N ASP A 256 22.16 -13.62 -27.84
CA ASP A 256 23.40 -13.37 -27.10
C ASP A 256 23.08 -12.98 -25.66
N HIS A 257 23.46 -13.84 -24.72
CA HIS A 257 23.28 -13.60 -23.29
C HIS A 257 24.10 -12.39 -22.84
N LYS A 258 23.44 -11.32 -22.43
CA LYS A 258 24.11 -10.17 -21.79
C LYS A 258 24.30 -10.44 -20.30
N ASN A 259 25.42 -10.00 -19.77
CA ASN A 259 25.61 -9.93 -18.31
C ASN A 259 24.81 -8.78 -17.73
N LEU A 260 24.54 -8.82 -16.44
CA LEU A 260 23.83 -7.73 -15.74
C LEU A 260 24.57 -7.36 -14.45
N LEU A 261 25.00 -6.12 -14.37
CA LEU A 261 25.47 -5.47 -13.15
C LEU A 261 24.43 -4.46 -12.67
N VAL A 262 23.89 -4.65 -11.48
CA VAL A 262 23.02 -3.68 -10.81
C VAL A 262 23.77 -3.16 -9.58
N VAL A 263 24.04 -1.87 -9.58
CA VAL A 263 24.61 -1.18 -8.41
C VAL A 263 23.53 -0.33 -7.78
N VAL A 264 23.24 -0.60 -6.53
CA VAL A 264 22.30 0.18 -5.71
C VAL A 264 23.10 0.92 -4.65
N VAL A 265 23.02 2.24 -4.65
CA VAL A 265 23.65 3.09 -3.66
C VAL A 265 22.61 3.50 -2.64
N ASP A 266 22.82 3.15 -1.39
CA ASP A 266 21.87 3.46 -0.32
C ASP A 266 21.67 4.95 -0.12
N SER A 267 20.40 5.38 -0.01
CA SER A 267 20.02 6.76 0.29
C SER A 267 20.53 7.82 -0.71
N LEU A 268 20.83 7.44 -1.96
CA LEU A 268 21.34 8.37 -2.95
C LEU A 268 20.21 9.16 -3.62
N ARG A 269 20.19 10.48 -3.39
CA ARG A 269 19.24 11.43 -3.99
C ARG A 269 19.56 11.68 -5.46
N ALA A 270 18.50 11.90 -6.25
CA ALA A 270 18.66 12.23 -7.68
C ALA A 270 19.48 13.52 -7.92
N ASP A 271 19.34 14.53 -7.06
CA ASP A 271 20.05 15.81 -7.18
C ASP A 271 21.57 15.72 -6.85
N MET A 272 22.01 14.58 -6.32
CA MET A 272 23.45 14.33 -6.11
C MET A 272 24.16 13.91 -7.40
N LEU A 273 23.45 13.41 -8.42
CA LEU A 273 24.06 13.10 -9.71
C LEU A 273 24.36 14.39 -10.48
N ASN A 274 25.55 14.92 -10.28
CA ASN A 274 26.04 16.14 -10.93
C ASN A 274 27.57 16.19 -10.88
N ASN A 275 28.17 17.13 -11.61
CA ASN A 275 29.62 17.29 -11.73
C ASN A 275 30.35 17.70 -10.44
N ILE A 276 29.61 18.08 -9.38
CA ILE A 276 30.21 18.51 -8.09
C ILE A 276 30.23 17.33 -7.11
N ASN A 277 29.13 16.61 -6.98
CA ASN A 277 28.98 15.56 -5.98
C ASN A 277 29.42 14.18 -6.51
N MET A 278 29.13 13.87 -7.78
CA MET A 278 29.45 12.59 -8.44
C MET A 278 30.02 12.78 -9.84
N PRO A 279 31.19 13.41 -9.99
CA PRO A 279 31.75 13.76 -11.31
C PRO A 279 32.03 12.54 -12.21
N ASN A 280 32.38 11.39 -11.64
CA ASN A 280 32.67 10.18 -12.40
C ASN A 280 31.40 9.52 -12.92
N LEU A 281 30.39 9.36 -12.05
CA LEU A 281 29.10 8.81 -12.46
C LEU A 281 28.36 9.76 -13.42
N GLN A 282 28.49 11.08 -13.24
CA GLN A 282 27.93 12.05 -14.19
C GLN A 282 28.55 11.89 -15.58
N ARG A 283 29.87 11.76 -15.68
CA ARG A 283 30.57 11.49 -16.95
C ARG A 283 30.12 10.18 -17.58
N TYR A 284 29.90 9.15 -16.77
CA TYR A 284 29.37 7.87 -17.24
C TYR A 284 27.92 8.01 -17.71
N ALA A 285 27.10 8.75 -17.00
CA ALA A 285 25.71 9.04 -17.37
C ALA A 285 25.57 9.83 -18.68
N ASP A 286 26.51 10.76 -18.94
CA ASP A 286 26.56 11.53 -20.19
C ASP A 286 26.88 10.65 -21.42
N GLN A 287 27.49 9.49 -21.21
CA GLN A 287 27.81 8.52 -22.25
C GLN A 287 26.75 7.41 -22.43
N HIS A 288 25.77 7.34 -21.55
CA HIS A 288 24.76 6.28 -21.52
C HIS A 288 23.36 6.86 -21.37
N ILE A 289 22.35 6.01 -21.13
CA ILE A 289 20.96 6.45 -20.92
C ILE A 289 20.83 6.91 -19.46
N SER A 290 20.43 8.16 -19.27
CA SER A 290 20.20 8.75 -17.94
C SER A 290 18.75 9.21 -17.80
N PHE A 291 18.05 8.75 -16.77
CA PHE A 291 16.66 9.09 -16.50
C PHE A 291 16.59 10.18 -15.43
N ARG A 292 16.24 11.41 -15.86
CA ARG A 292 16.24 12.58 -14.97
C ARG A 292 15.05 12.66 -14.03
N ASN A 293 13.97 11.97 -14.37
CA ASN A 293 12.73 11.95 -13.57
C ASN A 293 12.38 10.52 -13.17
N HIS A 294 13.32 9.86 -12.47
CA HIS A 294 13.15 8.49 -12.01
C HIS A 294 12.82 8.43 -10.52
N MET A 295 11.92 7.52 -10.15
CA MET A 295 11.45 7.37 -8.79
C MET A 295 11.63 5.94 -8.29
N SER A 296 12.02 5.81 -7.03
CA SER A 296 11.88 4.57 -6.29
C SER A 296 10.39 4.21 -6.13
N GLY A 297 10.08 2.93 -6.02
CA GLY A 297 8.73 2.46 -5.67
C GLY A 297 8.40 2.55 -4.17
N GLY A 298 9.32 3.05 -3.35
CA GLY A 298 9.13 3.29 -1.93
C GLY A 298 10.09 4.33 -1.38
N ASN A 299 9.89 4.72 -0.14
CA ASN A 299 10.70 5.71 0.57
C ASN A 299 11.62 5.06 1.62
N ASP A 300 11.76 3.75 1.60
CA ASP A 300 12.64 2.96 2.45
C ASP A 300 13.37 1.87 1.65
N GLU A 301 14.34 1.25 2.30
CA GLU A 301 15.17 0.19 1.72
C GLU A 301 14.32 -0.99 1.22
N ALA A 302 13.34 -1.46 2.02
CA ALA A 302 12.55 -2.63 1.72
C ALA A 302 11.70 -2.43 0.46
N MET A 303 10.95 -1.35 0.41
CA MET A 303 10.05 -1.06 -0.71
C MET A 303 10.80 -0.65 -1.96
N GLY A 304 11.93 0.08 -1.82
CA GLY A 304 12.81 0.43 -2.92
C GLY A 304 13.37 -0.81 -3.62
N MET A 305 13.98 -1.71 -2.88
CA MET A 305 14.56 -2.96 -3.41
C MET A 305 13.47 -3.91 -3.94
N PHE A 306 12.34 -4.01 -3.24
CA PHE A 306 11.21 -4.82 -3.69
C PHE A 306 10.70 -4.36 -5.06
N SER A 307 10.42 -3.09 -5.20
CA SER A 307 9.92 -2.52 -6.46
C SER A 307 10.91 -2.69 -7.62
N LEU A 308 12.21 -2.56 -7.33
CA LEU A 308 13.29 -2.68 -8.31
C LEU A 308 13.38 -4.10 -8.92
N PHE A 309 13.26 -5.15 -8.08
CA PHE A 309 13.47 -6.53 -8.53
C PHE A 309 12.18 -7.32 -8.82
N TYR A 310 11.05 -6.92 -8.24
CA TYR A 310 9.78 -7.55 -8.55
C TYR A 310 8.98 -6.83 -9.66
N GLY A 311 9.25 -5.53 -9.89
CA GLY A 311 8.43 -4.71 -10.77
C GLY A 311 6.99 -4.56 -10.26
N LEU A 312 6.80 -4.67 -8.94
CA LEU A 312 5.51 -4.59 -8.25
C LEU A 312 5.56 -3.47 -7.19
N PRO A 313 4.46 -2.74 -6.95
CA PRO A 313 4.39 -1.80 -5.84
C PRO A 313 4.46 -2.51 -4.49
N GLY A 314 4.95 -1.81 -3.46
CA GLY A 314 5.13 -2.34 -2.12
C GLY A 314 3.87 -2.90 -1.47
N HIS A 315 2.70 -2.57 -2.00
CA HIS A 315 1.42 -3.16 -1.62
C HIS A 315 1.43 -4.70 -1.64
N TYR A 316 2.16 -5.32 -2.58
CA TYR A 316 2.28 -6.78 -2.71
C TYR A 316 3.37 -7.40 -1.83
N TYR A 317 4.18 -6.60 -1.16
CA TYR A 317 5.37 -7.06 -0.43
C TYR A 317 5.05 -8.13 0.63
N GLY A 318 4.02 -7.90 1.45
CA GLY A 318 3.64 -8.81 2.53
C GLY A 318 3.22 -10.20 2.03
N ASP A 319 2.46 -10.25 0.94
CA ASP A 319 1.96 -11.51 0.37
C ASP A 319 3.08 -12.29 -0.35
N ILE A 320 3.93 -11.58 -1.11
CA ILE A 320 5.13 -12.15 -1.73
C ILE A 320 6.05 -12.78 -0.67
N ARG A 321 6.28 -12.06 0.43
CA ARG A 321 7.11 -12.55 1.55
C ARG A 321 6.51 -13.78 2.22
N THR A 322 5.20 -13.77 2.46
CA THR A 322 4.47 -14.89 3.06
C THR A 322 4.52 -16.14 2.20
N ASP A 323 4.30 -15.98 0.91
CA ASP A 323 4.36 -17.06 -0.09
C ASP A 323 5.81 -17.47 -0.39
N LYS A 324 6.82 -16.74 0.07
CA LYS A 324 8.26 -16.94 -0.22
C LYS A 324 8.54 -17.06 -1.71
N ARG A 325 7.88 -16.23 -2.51
CA ARG A 325 8.03 -16.22 -3.96
C ARG A 325 9.25 -15.41 -4.36
N PRO A 326 10.17 -15.96 -5.15
CA PRO A 326 11.26 -15.20 -5.73
C PRO A 326 10.77 -14.25 -6.82
N PRO A 327 11.56 -13.21 -7.18
CA PRO A 327 11.30 -12.40 -8.36
C PRO A 327 11.29 -13.26 -9.63
N VAL A 328 10.30 -13.05 -10.50
CA VAL A 328 10.27 -13.75 -11.81
C VAL A 328 11.51 -13.47 -12.66
N LEU A 329 12.13 -12.31 -12.47
CA LEU A 329 13.41 -11.94 -13.07
C LEU A 329 14.51 -12.93 -12.70
N PHE A 330 14.64 -13.27 -11.41
CA PHE A 330 15.66 -14.22 -10.93
C PHE A 330 15.35 -15.65 -11.34
N ASP A 331 14.09 -16.05 -11.28
CA ASP A 331 13.66 -17.38 -11.75
C ASP A 331 14.03 -17.59 -13.23
N GLU A 332 13.80 -16.58 -14.06
CA GLU A 332 14.12 -16.68 -15.49
C GLU A 332 15.63 -16.63 -15.75
N MET A 333 16.39 -15.82 -15.01
CA MET A 333 17.85 -15.84 -15.08
C MET A 333 18.44 -17.21 -14.70
N LEU A 334 17.91 -17.85 -13.65
CA LEU A 334 18.33 -19.20 -13.26
C LEU A 334 18.03 -20.24 -14.35
N ARG A 335 16.88 -20.12 -15.02
CA ARG A 335 16.55 -21.00 -16.16
C ARG A 335 17.49 -20.83 -17.33
N GLN A 336 18.03 -19.62 -17.52
CA GLN A 336 19.00 -19.30 -18.56
C GLN A 336 20.46 -19.43 -18.08
N ASP A 337 20.69 -20.16 -16.99
CA ASP A 337 22.00 -20.54 -16.45
C ASP A 337 22.91 -19.38 -16.02
N TYR A 338 22.33 -18.26 -15.55
CA TYR A 338 23.10 -17.15 -14.99
C TYR A 338 23.80 -17.54 -13.69
N GLN A 339 25.04 -17.08 -13.54
CA GLN A 339 25.77 -17.10 -12.27
C GLN A 339 25.40 -15.87 -11.44
N PHE A 340 25.17 -16.03 -10.14
CA PHE A 340 24.75 -14.95 -9.25
C PHE A 340 25.84 -14.56 -8.28
N GLY A 341 26.14 -13.25 -8.18
CA GLY A 341 26.95 -12.62 -7.15
C GLY A 341 26.19 -11.51 -6.45
N LEU A 342 26.07 -11.60 -5.12
CA LEU A 342 25.39 -10.61 -4.29
C LEU A 342 26.39 -10.03 -3.31
N PHE A 343 26.55 -8.70 -3.33
CA PHE A 343 27.54 -7.97 -2.57
C PHE A 343 26.88 -6.84 -1.79
N GLY A 344 27.07 -6.83 -0.46
CA GLY A 344 26.54 -5.81 0.44
C GLY A 344 25.93 -6.37 1.71
N ALA A 345 25.65 -5.50 2.65
CA ALA A 345 25.05 -5.81 3.95
C ALA A 345 23.56 -6.22 3.84
N LEU A 346 23.23 -7.02 2.83
CA LEU A 346 21.88 -7.61 2.66
C LEU A 346 21.47 -8.52 3.83
N GLU A 347 22.31 -8.68 4.85
CA GLU A 347 22.07 -9.54 6.02
C GLU A 347 21.18 -8.91 7.10
N ASP A 348 21.24 -7.61 7.31
CA ASP A 348 20.37 -6.95 8.29
C ASP A 348 18.92 -6.89 7.82
N ALA A 349 18.73 -7.00 6.55
CA ALA A 349 17.43 -7.25 5.92
C ALA A 349 17.03 -8.73 5.97
N LYS A 350 16.92 -9.35 7.15
CA LYS A 350 16.32 -10.70 7.30
C LYS A 350 14.97 -10.83 6.56
N GLN A 351 14.34 -9.72 6.32
CA GLN A 351 13.09 -9.60 5.58
C GLN A 351 13.28 -9.79 4.07
N TYR A 352 14.34 -9.22 3.46
CA TYR A 352 14.61 -9.41 2.03
C TYR A 352 15.09 -10.81 1.69
N GLN A 353 15.95 -11.38 2.53
CA GLN A 353 16.50 -12.70 2.29
C GLN A 353 15.42 -13.77 2.16
N GLN A 354 14.28 -13.59 2.81
CA GLN A 354 13.18 -14.54 2.73
C GLN A 354 12.40 -14.48 1.41
N SER A 355 12.38 -13.32 0.73
CA SER A 355 11.71 -13.16 -0.57
C SER A 355 12.70 -13.14 -1.73
N LEU A 356 13.66 -12.20 -1.76
CA LEU A 356 14.60 -12.06 -2.87
C LEU A 356 15.49 -13.28 -3.07
N LEU A 357 15.92 -13.93 -1.99
CA LEU A 357 16.82 -15.07 -2.03
C LEU A 357 16.13 -16.43 -1.87
N ALA A 358 14.81 -16.47 -1.75
CA ALA A 358 14.07 -17.70 -1.44
C ALA A 358 14.33 -18.84 -2.44
N GLY A 359 14.52 -18.53 -3.73
CA GLY A 359 14.82 -19.49 -4.79
C GLY A 359 16.32 -19.73 -5.03
N LEU A 360 17.20 -18.89 -4.49
CA LEU A 360 18.61 -18.83 -4.92
C LEU A 360 19.59 -19.69 -4.10
N ARG A 361 19.14 -20.40 -3.08
CA ARG A 361 19.94 -20.98 -1.97
C ARG A 361 21.15 -21.85 -2.32
N LYS A 362 21.36 -22.32 -3.56
CA LYS A 362 22.43 -23.29 -3.88
C LYS A 362 23.49 -22.80 -4.87
N GLN A 363 23.35 -21.65 -5.51
CA GLN A 363 24.24 -21.22 -6.60
C GLN A 363 24.63 -19.73 -6.52
N VAL A 364 24.56 -19.11 -5.34
CA VAL A 364 24.78 -17.69 -5.16
C VAL A 364 26.04 -17.47 -4.34
N PHE A 365 26.96 -16.68 -4.86
CA PHE A 365 28.02 -16.08 -4.06
C PHE A 365 27.46 -14.89 -3.30
N VAL A 366 27.72 -14.81 -2.00
CA VAL A 366 27.30 -13.68 -1.15
C VAL A 366 28.53 -13.17 -0.40
N SER A 367 28.88 -11.90 -0.64
CA SER A 367 29.84 -11.20 0.22
C SER A 367 29.12 -10.63 1.44
N ARG A 368 29.77 -10.77 2.61
CA ARG A 368 29.29 -10.27 3.90
C ARG A 368 30.04 -9.02 4.38
N GLN A 369 30.80 -8.40 3.50
CA GLN A 369 31.52 -7.17 3.83
C GLN A 369 30.53 -6.03 4.07
N THR A 370 30.77 -5.24 5.10
CA THR A 370 30.02 -4.02 5.42
C THR A 370 30.78 -2.75 5.01
N ASP A 371 32.07 -2.87 4.72
CA ASP A 371 32.89 -1.79 4.16
C ASP A 371 32.79 -1.83 2.63
N ASP A 372 32.32 -0.75 2.02
CA ASP A 372 32.06 -0.68 0.57
C ASP A 372 33.33 -0.93 -0.27
N ARG A 373 34.50 -0.56 0.21
CA ARG A 373 35.77 -0.79 -0.48
C ARG A 373 36.11 -2.28 -0.50
N LEU A 374 36.04 -2.93 0.66
CA LEU A 374 36.29 -4.37 0.76
C LEU A 374 35.24 -5.17 -0.03
N LEU A 375 34.03 -4.65 -0.08
CA LEU A 375 32.94 -5.22 -0.87
C LEU A 375 33.29 -5.23 -2.37
N ILE A 376 33.85 -4.12 -2.86
CA ILE A 376 34.28 -4.02 -4.26
C ILE A 376 35.46 -4.94 -4.54
N ASP A 377 36.40 -5.08 -3.61
CA ASP A 377 37.50 -6.04 -3.75
C ASP A 377 36.98 -7.47 -3.86
N ASP A 378 35.98 -7.86 -3.05
CA ASP A 378 35.30 -9.17 -3.16
C ASP A 378 34.58 -9.33 -4.50
N TRP A 379 33.88 -8.28 -5.00
CA TRP A 379 33.23 -8.30 -6.30
C TRP A 379 34.22 -8.50 -7.44
N GLN A 380 35.37 -7.81 -7.40
CA GLN A 380 36.43 -7.94 -8.41
C GLN A 380 37.02 -9.36 -8.42
N GLN A 381 37.25 -9.92 -7.22
CA GLN A 381 37.74 -11.28 -7.08
C GLN A 381 36.74 -12.31 -7.62
N TRP A 382 35.46 -12.13 -7.29
CA TRP A 382 34.38 -12.99 -7.82
C TRP A 382 34.29 -12.88 -9.35
N LEU A 383 34.34 -11.67 -9.88
CA LEU A 383 34.28 -11.40 -11.32
C LEU A 383 35.46 -12.07 -12.07
N HIS A 384 36.64 -12.13 -11.45
CA HIS A 384 37.82 -12.82 -12.00
C HIS A 384 37.65 -14.34 -11.97
N ASN A 385 37.09 -14.89 -10.91
CA ASN A 385 37.00 -16.34 -10.67
C ASN A 385 35.74 -17.00 -11.25
N ARG A 386 34.83 -16.23 -11.88
CA ARG A 386 33.61 -16.78 -12.49
C ARG A 386 33.88 -17.69 -13.67
N THR A 387 32.93 -18.54 -13.99
CA THR A 387 33.00 -19.36 -15.22
C THR A 387 32.79 -18.45 -16.43
N ALA A 388 33.77 -18.39 -17.34
CA ALA A 388 33.82 -17.44 -18.44
C ALA A 388 32.66 -17.57 -19.45
N ASP A 389 32.23 -18.82 -19.72
CA ASP A 389 31.25 -19.15 -20.77
C ASP A 389 29.78 -19.02 -20.31
N ARG A 390 29.53 -18.58 -19.07
CA ARG A 390 28.19 -18.43 -18.52
C ARG A 390 27.87 -16.98 -18.29
N PRO A 391 26.63 -16.52 -18.61
CA PRO A 391 26.20 -15.18 -18.26
C PRO A 391 26.14 -15.02 -16.74
N TRP A 392 26.28 -13.80 -16.28
CA TRP A 392 26.25 -13.51 -14.86
C TRP A 392 25.37 -12.32 -14.52
N PHE A 393 24.84 -12.36 -13.31
CA PHE A 393 24.17 -11.28 -12.63
C PHE A 393 24.94 -10.92 -11.36
N SER A 394 25.18 -9.65 -11.17
CA SER A 394 25.78 -9.12 -9.95
C SER A 394 24.95 -7.97 -9.40
N LEU A 395 24.57 -8.08 -8.13
CA LEU A 395 24.01 -6.99 -7.34
C LEU A 395 25.09 -6.49 -6.37
N VAL A 396 25.41 -5.21 -6.45
CA VAL A 396 26.34 -4.53 -5.53
C VAL A 396 25.57 -3.44 -4.81
N TYR A 397 25.47 -3.57 -3.49
CA TYR A 397 24.78 -2.62 -2.61
C TYR A 397 25.82 -1.83 -1.80
N LEU A 398 25.93 -0.53 -2.06
CA LEU A 398 26.90 0.37 -1.41
C LEU A 398 26.18 1.20 -0.34
N SER A 399 26.60 1.07 0.90
CA SER A 399 25.91 1.65 2.07
C SER A 399 26.45 3.01 2.53
N SER A 400 27.61 3.43 2.05
CA SER A 400 28.33 4.61 2.57
C SER A 400 27.48 5.88 2.70
N PRO A 401 26.63 6.29 1.72
CA PRO A 401 25.79 7.48 1.87
C PRO A 401 24.71 7.35 2.93
N GLY A 402 24.04 6.18 3.03
CA GLY A 402 23.01 5.93 4.04
C GLY A 402 23.56 5.99 5.46
N ASP A 403 24.74 5.49 5.67
CA ASP A 403 25.45 5.47 6.96
C ASP A 403 26.27 6.73 7.24
N TYR A 404 26.35 7.66 6.29
CA TYR A 404 27.26 8.83 6.32
C TYR A 404 28.72 8.43 6.57
N GLN A 405 29.18 7.31 6.01
CA GLN A 405 30.49 6.76 6.29
C GLN A 405 31.47 7.06 5.16
N VAL A 406 32.66 7.57 5.58
CA VAL A 406 33.85 7.73 4.75
C VAL A 406 35.00 7.20 5.56
N PRO A 407 35.96 6.42 4.99
CA PRO A 407 37.16 6.01 5.70
C PRO A 407 37.92 7.23 6.31
N ALA A 408 38.34 7.11 7.54
CA ALA A 408 38.98 8.22 8.27
C ALA A 408 40.28 8.78 7.59
N SER A 409 40.87 7.98 6.69
CA SER A 409 42.03 8.39 5.88
C SER A 409 41.66 9.29 4.69
N ILE A 410 40.38 9.38 4.34
CA ILE A 410 39.86 10.13 3.18
C ILE A 410 39.19 11.40 3.70
N LYS A 411 39.74 12.57 3.30
CA LYS A 411 39.08 13.87 3.55
C LYS A 411 38.23 14.22 2.33
N GLY A 412 36.93 14.34 2.54
CA GLY A 412 36.02 14.79 1.48
C GLY A 412 36.15 16.29 1.19
N PRO A 413 35.73 16.73 -0.01
CA PRO A 413 35.85 18.13 -0.44
C PRO A 413 34.86 19.08 0.27
N PHE A 414 33.79 18.54 0.88
CA PHE A 414 32.75 19.36 1.49
C PHE A 414 33.00 19.61 2.96
N GLN A 415 33.33 20.86 3.29
CA GLN A 415 33.71 21.28 4.65
C GLN A 415 32.95 22.53 5.09
N PRO A 416 32.71 22.74 6.40
CA PRO A 416 32.96 21.81 7.49
C PRO A 416 32.00 20.63 7.52
N GLU A 417 32.42 19.47 8.01
CA GLU A 417 31.58 18.30 8.19
C GLU A 417 31.45 17.90 9.68
N LEU A 418 30.41 17.10 9.99
CA LEU A 418 30.30 16.47 11.30
C LEU A 418 31.41 15.42 11.47
N THR A 419 32.15 15.51 12.54
CA THR A 419 33.20 14.52 12.85
C THR A 419 32.64 13.16 13.21
N ARG A 420 31.42 13.12 13.76
CA ARG A 420 30.69 11.91 14.13
C ARG A 420 29.19 12.13 13.99
N PHE A 421 28.50 11.18 13.39
CA PHE A 421 27.03 11.19 13.35
C PHE A 421 26.49 10.79 14.73
N ASN A 422 25.60 11.63 15.28
CA ASN A 422 24.80 11.34 16.46
C ASN A 422 23.38 11.89 16.23
N PRO A 423 22.37 11.04 16.10
CA PRO A 423 20.99 11.48 15.80
C PRO A 423 20.46 12.55 16.77
N ALA A 424 20.81 12.48 18.06
CA ALA A 424 20.36 13.43 19.07
C ALA A 424 20.83 14.88 18.84
N THR A 425 21.91 15.07 18.08
CA THR A 425 22.51 16.38 17.83
C THR A 425 22.66 16.73 16.36
N ALA A 426 22.69 15.76 15.47
CA ALA A 426 22.94 15.96 14.05
C ALA A 426 21.83 16.82 13.39
N TYR A 427 20.58 16.63 13.81
CA TYR A 427 19.41 17.32 13.27
C TYR A 427 19.14 18.71 13.86
N ARG A 428 20.08 19.27 14.61
CA ARG A 428 19.99 20.63 15.11
C ARG A 428 20.35 21.64 14.01
N PRO A 429 19.71 22.83 13.96
CA PRO A 429 19.96 23.82 12.92
C PRO A 429 21.44 24.19 12.74
N GLU A 430 22.21 24.30 13.83
CA GLU A 430 23.64 24.60 13.79
C GLU A 430 24.51 23.50 13.17
N ASN A 431 24.00 22.28 13.04
CA ASN A 431 24.70 21.12 12.50
C ASN A 431 24.23 20.70 11.11
N LEU A 432 23.12 21.28 10.61
CA LEU A 432 22.51 20.87 9.36
C LEU A 432 23.48 20.90 8.18
N GLN A 433 24.15 22.02 7.96
CA GLN A 433 25.14 22.16 6.88
C GLN A 433 26.30 21.17 7.03
N LYS A 434 26.72 20.88 8.26
CA LYS A 434 27.79 19.91 8.52
C LYS A 434 27.35 18.48 8.27
N LEU A 435 26.08 18.16 8.54
CA LEU A 435 25.46 16.87 8.25
C LEU A 435 25.35 16.66 6.74
N GLU A 436 24.82 17.65 6.03
CA GLU A 436 24.74 17.61 4.56
C GLU A 436 26.12 17.45 3.92
N ASN A 437 27.14 18.18 4.42
CA ASN A 437 28.50 18.05 3.92
C ASN A 437 29.06 16.64 4.18
N ARG A 438 28.75 16.05 5.33
CA ARG A 438 29.13 14.67 5.61
C ARG A 438 28.47 13.68 4.67
N TYR A 439 27.17 13.85 4.37
CA TYR A 439 26.44 13.07 3.36
C TYR A 439 27.09 13.24 1.98
N LYS A 440 27.33 14.48 1.54
CA LYS A 440 27.98 14.76 0.24
C LYS A 440 29.39 14.16 0.14
N ASN A 441 30.12 14.11 1.23
CA ASN A 441 31.44 13.45 1.26
C ASN A 441 31.32 11.93 1.10
N ALA A 442 30.29 11.31 1.70
CA ALA A 442 30.02 9.89 1.50
C ALA A 442 29.58 9.58 0.05
N VAL A 443 28.73 10.44 -0.55
CA VAL A 443 28.35 10.37 -1.95
C VAL A 443 29.57 10.50 -2.88
N PHE A 444 30.45 11.47 -2.61
CA PHE A 444 31.68 11.67 -3.38
C PHE A 444 32.64 10.48 -3.27
N TYR A 445 32.75 9.89 -2.08
CA TYR A 445 33.54 8.67 -1.88
C TYR A 445 32.94 7.49 -2.68
N THR A 446 31.63 7.32 -2.65
CA THR A 446 30.95 6.30 -3.44
C THR A 446 31.14 6.48 -4.94
N ASP A 447 31.19 7.73 -5.43
CA ASP A 447 31.50 8.04 -6.82
C ASP A 447 32.89 7.53 -7.26
N GLN A 448 33.89 7.63 -6.37
CA GLN A 448 35.23 7.08 -6.62
C GLN A 448 35.22 5.55 -6.69
N LEU A 449 34.43 4.89 -5.84
CA LEU A 449 34.26 3.45 -5.84
C LEU A 449 33.55 2.97 -7.11
N LEU A 450 32.53 3.69 -7.58
CA LEU A 450 31.85 3.41 -8.82
C LEU A 450 32.78 3.53 -10.04
N GLU A 451 33.61 4.55 -10.09
CA GLU A 451 34.63 4.71 -11.15
C GLU A 451 35.57 3.51 -11.20
N GLN A 452 36.05 3.04 -10.02
CA GLN A 452 36.89 1.86 -9.93
C GLN A 452 36.21 0.62 -10.53
N MET A 453 34.93 0.39 -10.19
CA MET A 453 34.17 -0.74 -10.69
C MET A 453 33.94 -0.68 -12.22
N LEU A 454 33.48 0.47 -12.70
CA LEU A 454 33.17 0.68 -14.11
C LEU A 454 34.41 0.61 -15.00
N SER A 455 35.53 1.19 -14.55
CA SER A 455 36.82 1.10 -15.21
C SER A 455 37.35 -0.34 -15.28
N GLN A 456 37.19 -1.12 -14.22
CA GLN A 456 37.56 -2.53 -14.18
C GLN A 456 36.76 -3.36 -15.21
N LEU A 457 35.46 -3.09 -15.31
CA LEU A 457 34.60 -3.78 -16.27
C LEU A 457 35.04 -3.51 -17.73
N GLN A 458 35.42 -2.28 -18.03
CA GLN A 458 35.96 -1.89 -19.33
C GLN A 458 37.33 -2.52 -19.62
N GLN A 459 38.25 -2.47 -18.65
CA GLN A 459 39.59 -3.07 -18.76
C GLN A 459 39.56 -4.59 -19.03
N GLN A 460 38.57 -5.28 -18.49
CA GLN A 460 38.34 -6.70 -18.77
C GLN A 460 37.64 -6.99 -20.09
N GLY A 461 37.29 -5.96 -20.88
CA GLY A 461 36.56 -6.12 -22.14
C GLY A 461 35.12 -6.55 -21.99
N LEU A 462 34.53 -6.40 -20.79
CA LEU A 462 33.18 -6.86 -20.49
C LEU A 462 32.12 -5.77 -20.73
N GLY A 463 32.53 -4.52 -20.96
CA GLY A 463 31.60 -3.39 -21.10
C GLY A 463 30.53 -3.60 -22.19
N GLU A 464 30.94 -4.07 -23.37
CA GLU A 464 30.04 -4.31 -24.51
C GLU A 464 29.14 -5.55 -24.36
N GLN A 465 29.37 -6.35 -23.32
CA GLN A 465 28.60 -7.56 -23.03
C GLN A 465 27.76 -7.45 -21.76
N THR A 466 27.84 -6.31 -21.06
CA THR A 466 27.22 -6.13 -19.75
C THR A 466 26.24 -4.95 -19.77
N ILE A 467 25.00 -5.22 -19.38
CA ILE A 467 24.04 -4.19 -19.02
C ILE A 467 24.42 -3.70 -17.62
N VAL A 468 24.62 -2.39 -17.47
CA VAL A 468 24.93 -1.78 -16.17
C VAL A 468 23.77 -0.86 -15.77
N VAL A 469 23.27 -1.07 -14.56
CA VAL A 469 22.26 -0.23 -13.91
C VAL A 469 22.88 0.37 -12.66
N VAL A 470 22.89 1.68 -12.54
CA VAL A 470 23.26 2.39 -11.30
C VAL A 470 22.06 3.20 -10.83
N THR A 471 21.61 2.91 -9.60
CA THR A 471 20.45 3.56 -9.01
C THR A 471 20.57 3.61 -7.48
N SER A 472 19.52 4.01 -6.80
CA SER A 472 19.39 3.98 -5.34
C SER A 472 18.10 3.26 -4.93
N ASN A 473 18.03 2.74 -3.73
CA ASN A 473 16.80 2.17 -3.13
C ASN A 473 15.78 3.26 -2.76
N HIS A 474 16.24 4.40 -2.22
CA HIS A 474 15.47 5.59 -1.86
C HIS A 474 16.42 6.81 -1.75
N GLY A 475 15.84 7.98 -1.51
CA GLY A 475 16.61 9.19 -1.25
C GLY A 475 16.83 9.45 0.25
N GLN A 476 17.18 10.72 0.57
CA GLN A 476 17.52 11.16 1.92
C GLN A 476 17.03 12.60 2.13
N GLU A 477 16.26 12.86 3.17
CA GLU A 477 15.75 14.19 3.47
C GLU A 477 16.47 14.81 4.68
N PHE A 478 16.73 16.11 4.60
CA PHE A 478 17.34 16.94 5.65
C PHE A 478 16.37 18.03 6.11
N ASN A 479 15.07 17.71 6.15
CA ASN A 479 13.99 18.61 6.51
C ASN A 479 13.75 19.75 5.49
N GLU A 480 14.07 19.54 4.22
CA GLU A 480 13.82 20.53 3.16
C GLU A 480 12.33 20.85 3.02
N THR A 481 11.44 19.89 3.25
CA THR A 481 9.98 20.07 3.26
C THR A 481 9.48 20.89 4.45
N GLN A 482 10.31 21.13 5.47
CA GLN A 482 9.95 21.77 6.74
C GLN A 482 8.81 21.05 7.51
N SER A 483 8.63 19.75 7.24
CA SER A 483 7.66 18.88 7.91
C SER A 483 8.24 18.14 9.13
N ASN A 484 9.45 18.52 9.55
CA ASN A 484 10.25 17.82 10.57
C ASN A 484 10.62 16.38 10.15
N SER A 485 10.84 16.17 8.85
CA SER A 485 11.25 14.90 8.27
C SER A 485 12.76 14.84 8.07
N TRP A 486 13.37 13.76 8.54
CA TRP A 486 14.80 13.51 8.52
C TRP A 486 15.09 12.09 8.09
N GLY A 487 16.05 11.93 7.19
CA GLY A 487 16.40 10.61 6.69
C GLY A 487 15.42 10.11 5.61
N TYR A 488 14.87 8.93 5.82
CA TYR A 488 13.94 8.25 4.90
C TYR A 488 12.80 7.59 5.67
N GLY A 489 11.81 7.05 4.94
CA GLY A 489 10.68 6.31 5.54
C GLY A 489 9.65 7.18 6.26
N SER A 490 9.73 8.51 6.17
CA SER A 490 8.86 9.41 6.92
C SER A 490 7.80 10.12 6.06
N ASN A 491 8.05 10.28 4.76
CA ASN A 491 7.13 10.90 3.81
C ASN A 491 7.45 10.47 2.37
N TYR A 492 6.65 10.93 1.42
CA TYR A 492 6.83 10.65 -0.01
C TYR A 492 7.26 11.91 -0.80
N SER A 493 8.08 12.78 -0.19
CA SER A 493 8.65 13.94 -0.88
C SER A 493 9.64 13.50 -1.97
N PRO A 494 9.91 14.34 -2.98
CA PRO A 494 10.95 14.05 -3.97
C PRO A 494 12.31 13.74 -3.35
N TYR A 495 12.61 14.30 -2.18
CA TYR A 495 13.88 14.06 -1.48
C TYR A 495 14.04 12.62 -1.00
N GLN A 496 12.94 11.92 -0.69
CA GLN A 496 12.97 10.53 -0.21
C GLN A 496 12.71 9.50 -1.31
N VAL A 497 12.09 9.89 -2.45
CA VAL A 497 11.69 8.91 -3.48
C VAL A 497 12.31 9.15 -4.84
N GLN A 498 12.78 10.37 -5.18
CA GLN A 498 13.42 10.63 -6.45
C GLN A 498 14.90 10.25 -6.37
N VAL A 499 15.29 9.30 -7.21
CA VAL A 499 16.61 8.67 -7.21
C VAL A 499 17.24 8.72 -8.59
N PRO A 500 18.58 8.67 -8.72
CA PRO A 500 19.21 8.57 -10.02
C PRO A 500 18.91 7.21 -10.66
N MET A 501 18.88 7.18 -12.00
CA MET A 501 18.86 5.96 -12.79
C MET A 501 19.73 6.13 -14.02
N VAL A 502 20.85 5.42 -14.05
CA VAL A 502 21.77 5.36 -15.18
C VAL A 502 21.77 3.94 -15.74
N LEU A 503 21.52 3.81 -17.02
CA LEU A 503 21.42 2.53 -17.72
C LEU A 503 22.40 2.50 -18.89
N ALA A 504 23.46 1.73 -18.78
CA ALA A 504 24.30 1.38 -19.91
C ALA A 504 23.76 0.09 -20.54
N TRP A 505 23.28 0.20 -21.77
CA TRP A 505 22.75 -0.94 -22.53
C TRP A 505 23.58 -1.12 -23.79
N PRO A 506 24.34 -2.22 -23.93
CA PRO A 506 25.21 -2.42 -25.08
C PRO A 506 24.48 -2.29 -26.42
N GLY A 507 25.07 -1.52 -27.34
CA GLY A 507 24.48 -1.24 -28.65
C GLY A 507 23.38 -0.16 -28.68
N THR A 508 23.14 0.53 -27.57
CA THR A 508 22.16 1.63 -27.49
C THR A 508 22.89 2.98 -27.39
N GLU A 509 22.44 3.96 -28.18
CA GLU A 509 22.98 5.32 -28.12
C GLU A 509 22.64 6.03 -26.80
N SER A 510 23.56 6.89 -26.37
CA SER A 510 23.36 7.74 -25.20
C SER A 510 22.23 8.73 -25.43
N GLN A 511 21.25 8.77 -24.51
CA GLN A 511 20.18 9.76 -24.52
C GLN A 511 19.72 10.07 -23.09
N PRO A 512 19.69 11.36 -22.69
CA PRO A 512 18.95 11.74 -21.49
C PRO A 512 17.46 11.52 -21.71
N GLN A 513 16.78 10.87 -20.75
CA GLN A 513 15.35 10.61 -20.78
C GLN A 513 14.66 11.53 -19.75
N GLU A 514 13.81 12.41 -20.27
CA GLU A 514 13.04 13.36 -19.43
C GLU A 514 11.71 12.78 -18.94
N GLN A 515 11.26 11.67 -19.55
CA GLN A 515 10.01 11.06 -19.19
C GLN A 515 10.05 10.43 -17.78
N ALA A 516 8.90 10.51 -17.09
CA ALA A 516 8.74 9.91 -15.78
C ALA A 516 8.89 8.37 -15.83
N SER A 517 9.75 7.84 -15.00
CA SER A 517 10.03 6.40 -14.86
C SER A 517 10.13 5.99 -13.39
N SER A 518 10.05 4.71 -13.12
CA SER A 518 10.18 4.19 -11.76
C SER A 518 10.90 2.85 -11.71
N HIS A 519 11.28 2.42 -10.52
CA HIS A 519 11.87 1.09 -10.28
C HIS A 519 11.03 -0.05 -10.86
N LEU A 520 9.70 0.10 -10.88
CA LEU A 520 8.78 -0.89 -11.46
C LEU A 520 9.10 -1.22 -12.92
N ASP A 521 9.78 -0.30 -13.62
CA ASP A 521 10.04 -0.37 -15.05
C ASP A 521 11.29 -1.19 -15.41
N LEU A 522 12.18 -1.46 -14.43
CA LEU A 522 13.40 -2.23 -14.66
C LEU A 522 13.08 -3.68 -15.04
N VAL A 523 12.20 -4.34 -14.30
CA VAL A 523 11.84 -5.75 -14.54
C VAL A 523 11.29 -5.97 -15.95
N PRO A 524 10.26 -5.25 -16.43
CA PRO A 524 9.77 -5.44 -17.80
C PRO A 524 10.81 -5.08 -18.88
N THR A 525 11.73 -4.16 -18.59
CA THR A 525 12.84 -3.83 -19.48
C THR A 525 13.79 -5.02 -19.65
N LEU A 526 14.25 -5.59 -18.54
CA LEU A 526 15.18 -6.73 -18.54
C LEU A 526 14.52 -8.01 -19.05
N MET A 527 13.30 -8.30 -18.60
CA MET A 527 12.56 -9.49 -19.02
C MET A 527 12.38 -9.56 -20.53
N LYS A 528 11.99 -8.43 -21.15
CA LYS A 528 11.78 -8.37 -22.60
C LYS A 528 13.10 -8.24 -23.36
N GLY A 529 13.96 -7.29 -22.97
CA GLY A 529 15.12 -6.89 -23.77
C GLY A 529 16.35 -7.78 -23.57
N MET A 530 16.53 -8.37 -22.37
CA MET A 530 17.68 -9.20 -22.03
C MET A 530 17.33 -10.68 -22.06
N LEU A 531 16.19 -11.07 -21.46
CA LEU A 531 15.81 -12.47 -21.28
C LEU A 531 14.84 -13.00 -22.36
N GLY A 532 14.39 -12.18 -23.29
CA GLY A 532 13.55 -12.61 -24.42
C GLY A 532 12.12 -13.03 -24.05
N VAL A 533 11.59 -12.58 -22.91
CA VAL A 533 10.24 -12.89 -22.46
C VAL A 533 9.20 -12.22 -23.36
N ARG A 534 8.23 -12.99 -23.84
CA ARG A 534 7.17 -12.56 -24.78
C ARG A 534 5.89 -12.08 -24.10
N ASN A 535 5.66 -12.51 -22.87
CA ASN A 535 4.48 -12.09 -22.13
C ASN A 535 4.40 -10.57 -22.06
N PRO A 536 3.19 -9.97 -22.16
CA PRO A 536 3.03 -8.55 -21.91
C PRO A 536 3.43 -8.23 -20.44
N PRO A 537 4.06 -7.08 -20.17
CA PRO A 537 4.49 -6.70 -18.81
C PRO A 537 3.41 -6.86 -17.74
N ARG A 538 2.16 -6.56 -18.06
CA ARG A 538 1.02 -6.70 -17.15
C ARG A 538 0.81 -8.10 -16.57
N ASP A 539 1.40 -9.13 -17.15
CA ASP A 539 1.31 -10.51 -16.61
C ASP A 539 2.24 -10.73 -15.42
N TYR A 540 3.27 -9.89 -15.23
CA TYR A 540 4.28 -10.08 -14.19
C TYR A 540 4.82 -8.79 -13.55
N SER A 541 4.37 -7.62 -13.98
CA SER A 541 4.80 -6.32 -13.46
C SER A 541 3.68 -5.30 -13.60
N THR A 542 3.69 -4.25 -12.76
CA THR A 542 2.89 -3.04 -12.92
C THR A 542 3.65 -1.94 -13.64
N GLY A 543 4.95 -2.14 -13.86
CA GLY A 543 5.80 -1.25 -14.65
C GLY A 543 5.64 -1.44 -16.15
N ARG A 544 6.36 -0.62 -16.90
CA ARG A 544 6.51 -0.70 -18.36
C ARG A 544 7.99 -0.66 -18.73
N SER A 545 8.35 -1.02 -19.96
CA SER A 545 9.74 -0.92 -20.37
C SER A 545 10.25 0.53 -20.25
N LEU A 546 11.49 0.71 -19.75
CA LEU A 546 12.21 1.99 -19.75
C LEU A 546 12.43 2.56 -21.18
N PHE A 547 12.34 1.70 -22.20
CA PHE A 547 12.40 2.10 -23.62
C PHE A 547 11.02 2.47 -24.20
N ASP A 548 9.95 2.42 -23.40
CA ASP A 548 8.61 2.83 -23.85
C ASP A 548 8.46 4.35 -23.71
N ALA A 549 8.49 5.05 -24.83
CA ALA A 549 8.38 6.50 -24.89
C ALA A 549 6.94 7.03 -24.74
N SER A 550 5.93 6.18 -24.56
CA SER A 550 4.55 6.63 -24.39
C SER A 550 4.38 7.50 -23.14
N PRO A 551 3.54 8.55 -23.17
CA PRO A 551 3.31 9.38 -21.99
C PRO A 551 2.84 8.59 -20.78
N ARG A 552 3.31 8.96 -19.60
CA ARG A 552 2.86 8.37 -18.32
C ARG A 552 2.13 9.44 -17.51
N ASN A 553 0.91 9.16 -17.15
CA ASN A 553 0.07 10.13 -16.45
C ASN A 553 0.29 10.11 -14.93
N TRP A 554 0.77 9.00 -14.37
CA TRP A 554 0.99 8.86 -12.94
C TRP A 554 2.12 7.86 -12.62
N LEU A 555 2.71 8.03 -11.44
CA LEU A 555 3.63 7.09 -10.80
C LEU A 555 3.11 6.75 -9.40
N LEU A 556 3.57 5.62 -8.86
CA LEU A 556 3.17 5.11 -7.56
C LEU A 556 4.40 4.74 -6.72
N ALA A 557 4.40 5.16 -5.46
CA ALA A 557 5.36 4.71 -4.46
C ALA A 557 4.63 4.43 -3.13
N GLY A 558 5.11 3.47 -2.35
CA GLY A 558 4.52 3.18 -1.05
C GLY A 558 4.51 1.70 -0.68
N ASP A 559 3.85 1.42 0.43
CA ASP A 559 3.70 0.08 0.98
C ASP A 559 2.24 -0.39 1.07
N GLN A 560 1.94 -1.35 1.94
CA GLN A 560 0.58 -1.86 2.17
C GLN A 560 -0.32 -0.90 2.96
N ASN A 561 0.28 0.03 3.70
CA ASN A 561 -0.43 0.91 4.62
C ASN A 561 -0.58 2.32 4.05
N ASP A 562 0.52 2.82 3.49
CA ASP A 562 0.62 4.19 3.01
C ASP A 562 1.20 4.19 1.59
N PHE A 563 0.59 4.94 0.68
CA PHE A 563 1.09 5.08 -0.69
C PHE A 563 0.82 6.47 -1.24
N ALA A 564 1.63 6.86 -2.21
CA ALA A 564 1.54 8.16 -2.87
C ALA A 564 1.42 8.00 -4.39
N ILE A 565 0.48 8.74 -4.99
CA ILE A 565 0.28 8.84 -6.43
C ILE A 565 0.84 10.18 -6.88
N TYR A 566 1.78 10.16 -7.81
CA TYR A 566 2.39 11.35 -8.41
C TYR A 566 1.75 11.60 -9.76
N GLN A 567 1.12 12.76 -9.94
CA GLN A 567 0.45 13.15 -11.17
C GLN A 567 0.76 14.62 -11.49
N GLY A 568 1.54 14.87 -12.56
CA GLY A 568 2.00 16.22 -12.86
C GLY A 568 2.76 16.83 -11.69
N ASN A 569 2.29 17.98 -11.20
CA ASN A 569 2.87 18.68 -10.04
C ASN A 569 2.17 18.36 -8.70
N THR A 570 1.40 17.30 -8.64
CA THR A 570 0.69 16.91 -7.41
C THR A 570 1.10 15.54 -6.90
N ILE A 571 1.04 15.38 -5.58
CA ILE A 571 1.17 14.11 -4.88
C ILE A 571 -0.12 13.88 -4.12
N THR A 572 -0.81 12.77 -4.37
CA THR A 572 -1.93 12.33 -3.55
C THR A 572 -1.44 11.20 -2.65
N GLN A 573 -1.30 11.48 -1.37
CA GLN A 573 -0.86 10.50 -0.38
C GLN A 573 -2.06 9.91 0.33
N PHE A 574 -2.12 8.58 0.42
CA PHE A 574 -3.17 7.82 1.11
C PHE A 574 -2.58 7.12 2.34
N ASN A 575 -3.39 7.02 3.39
CA ASN A 575 -3.10 6.19 4.54
C ASN A 575 -3.95 4.90 4.53
N LYS A 576 -3.67 3.98 5.45
CA LYS A 576 -4.37 2.70 5.60
C LYS A 576 -5.88 2.84 5.82
N GLN A 577 -6.34 3.96 6.36
CA GLN A 577 -7.75 4.25 6.62
C GLN A 577 -8.48 4.74 5.37
N GLY A 578 -7.75 5.03 4.29
CA GLY A 578 -8.28 5.61 3.06
C GLY A 578 -8.42 7.14 3.13
N ASP A 579 -7.89 7.77 4.19
CA ASP A 579 -7.76 9.21 4.21
C ASP A 579 -6.65 9.62 3.24
N PHE A 580 -6.80 10.77 2.62
CA PHE A 580 -5.79 11.26 1.68
C PHE A 580 -5.43 12.73 1.96
N GLU A 581 -4.23 13.07 1.53
CA GLU A 581 -3.75 14.44 1.49
C GLU A 581 -3.24 14.76 0.07
N LEU A 582 -3.66 15.90 -0.47
CA LEU A 582 -3.15 16.39 -1.75
C LEU A 582 -2.06 17.41 -1.49
N LEU A 583 -0.87 17.14 -2.03
CA LEU A 583 0.34 17.91 -1.80
C LEU A 583 0.88 18.46 -3.12
N ASP A 584 1.47 19.63 -3.07
CA ASP A 584 2.30 20.16 -4.15
C ASP A 584 3.63 19.40 -4.20
N ARG A 585 4.02 18.91 -5.37
CA ARG A 585 5.19 18.05 -5.54
C ARG A 585 6.50 18.74 -5.19
N ASP A 586 6.64 20.02 -5.53
CA ASP A 586 7.91 20.72 -5.37
C ASP A 586 8.12 21.19 -3.93
N THR A 587 7.04 21.62 -3.27
CA THR A 587 7.10 22.18 -1.91
C THR A 587 6.68 21.20 -0.82
N TYR A 588 6.03 20.09 -1.21
CA TYR A 588 5.41 19.10 -0.31
C TYR A 588 4.41 19.72 0.68
N ARG A 589 3.75 20.82 0.30
CA ARG A 589 2.75 21.51 1.13
C ARG A 589 1.33 21.12 0.71
N PRO A 590 0.38 21.04 1.67
CA PRO A 590 -1.00 20.75 1.37
C PRO A 590 -1.62 21.76 0.40
N ILE A 591 -2.29 21.25 -0.64
CA ILE A 591 -3.06 22.04 -1.58
C ILE A 591 -4.47 22.22 -1.01
N LYS A 592 -4.82 23.43 -0.61
CA LYS A 592 -6.15 23.75 -0.10
C LYS A 592 -7.17 23.66 -1.24
N HIS A 593 -8.29 22.98 -0.98
CA HIS A 593 -9.41 22.83 -1.93
C HIS A 593 -9.08 22.08 -3.22
N GLY A 594 -8.01 21.27 -3.23
CA GLY A 594 -7.72 20.36 -4.33
C GLY A 594 -8.40 19.01 -4.15
N THR A 595 -8.76 18.36 -5.25
CA THR A 595 -9.28 16.99 -5.27
C THR A 595 -8.41 16.09 -6.14
N PRO A 596 -8.16 14.83 -5.73
CA PRO A 596 -7.47 13.86 -6.57
C PRO A 596 -8.25 13.58 -7.86
N ASP A 597 -7.53 13.30 -8.93
CA ASP A 597 -8.15 12.81 -10.17
C ASP A 597 -8.68 11.38 -9.98
N MET A 598 -10.01 11.25 -10.01
CA MET A 598 -10.69 9.98 -9.81
C MET A 598 -10.38 8.96 -10.90
N GLY A 599 -10.17 9.41 -12.14
CA GLY A 599 -9.77 8.54 -13.25
C GLY A 599 -8.45 7.85 -12.96
N THR A 600 -7.45 8.62 -12.51
CA THR A 600 -6.16 8.10 -12.07
C THR A 600 -6.29 7.21 -10.84
N LEU A 601 -7.08 7.59 -9.85
CA LEU A 601 -7.27 6.79 -8.64
C LEU A 601 -7.85 5.39 -8.98
N ILE A 602 -8.85 5.31 -9.84
CA ILE A 602 -9.42 4.04 -10.31
C ILE A 602 -8.35 3.18 -11.02
N GLN A 603 -7.53 3.79 -11.88
CA GLN A 603 -6.45 3.08 -12.56
C GLN A 603 -5.43 2.51 -11.55
N VAL A 604 -5.01 3.30 -10.57
CA VAL A 604 -4.08 2.87 -9.52
C VAL A 604 -4.68 1.73 -8.70
N MET A 605 -5.94 1.84 -8.27
CA MET A 605 -6.60 0.77 -7.51
C MET A 605 -6.73 -0.53 -8.31
N ASN A 606 -6.97 -0.45 -9.63
CA ASN A 606 -6.95 -1.61 -10.51
C ASN A 606 -5.55 -2.25 -10.59
N GLU A 607 -4.47 -1.44 -10.61
CA GLU A 607 -3.10 -1.94 -10.56
C GLU A 607 -2.76 -2.61 -9.23
N LEU A 608 -3.17 -2.03 -8.11
CA LEU A 608 -2.98 -2.58 -6.78
C LEU A 608 -3.78 -3.88 -6.53
N ASN A 609 -4.82 -4.14 -7.32
CA ASN A 609 -5.62 -5.38 -7.26
C ASN A 609 -5.30 -6.39 -8.36
N ARG A 610 -4.43 -6.06 -9.33
CA ARG A 610 -4.22 -6.86 -10.56
C ARG A 610 -3.82 -8.31 -10.29
N PHE A 611 -2.91 -8.54 -9.35
CA PHE A 611 -2.36 -9.86 -9.06
C PHE A 611 -3.12 -10.63 -7.97
N TYR A 612 -4.22 -10.09 -7.50
CA TYR A 612 -5.12 -10.83 -6.61
C TYR A 612 -6.21 -11.55 -7.43
N ARG A 613 -6.58 -12.76 -7.01
CA ARG A 613 -7.75 -13.40 -7.58
C ARG A 613 -8.97 -12.53 -7.32
N ALA A 614 -9.75 -12.30 -8.36
CA ALA A 614 -11.13 -11.87 -8.16
C ALA A 614 -11.84 -12.95 -7.31
N PRO A 615 -12.58 -12.55 -6.28
CA PRO A 615 -13.31 -13.49 -5.42
C PRO A 615 -14.29 -14.36 -6.23
#